data_f64988f8cdaaf80848139966b71f965c
#
_entry.id   f64988f8cdaaf80848139966b71f965c
#
_cell.length_a   1.000
_cell.length_b   1.000
_cell.length_c   1.000
_cell.angle_alpha   90.00
_cell.angle_beta   90.00
_cell.angle_gamma   90.00
#
_symmetry.space_group_name_H-M   'P 1'
#
loop_
_entity.id
_entity.type
_entity.pdbx_description
1 polymer ?
#
loop_
_entity_poly.entity_id
_entity_poly.type
_entity_poly.pdbx_seq_one_letter_code
_entity_poly.pdbx_strand_id
1 'polypeptide(L)'
;VRADGELIAVLTRESASSVGRLPGELERTYVTMFHRFARMIAEGSFPFPRADFESELAPRVGDGVVLLDALRRIEYHSPNGVSALHRIGVHSAAEGRTLAEVGLDDEMVRDAYAFGVPVTHEVERPSGVTVVISCIPLLERGEATGAVVLIRDISELRRRDLLLLSKDATIREIHHRVKNNLQTVAALLRLQARRIEPPEGRAALDEAVRRVATIAIVHDTPSQTVDDTVDFDEVADQLLSMVAEVATAEPLVR
;
A
#
# COMPACT_ATOMS: atom_id res chain seq x y z
N VAL A 1 -29.06 20.43 2.20
CA VAL A 1 -28.12 20.75 1.12
C VAL A 1 -28.94 21.32 -0.03
N ARG A 2 -28.52 22.46 -0.57
CA ARG A 2 -29.16 23.12 -1.71
C ARG A 2 -28.15 23.36 -2.82
N ALA A 3 -28.56 23.17 -4.06
CA ALA A 3 -27.82 23.61 -5.24
C ALA A 3 -28.75 24.48 -6.09
N ASP A 4 -28.27 25.62 -6.55
CA ASP A 4 -28.99 26.60 -7.33
C ASP A 4 -30.38 27.00 -6.72
N GLY A 5 -30.47 26.99 -5.39
CA GLY A 5 -31.68 27.28 -4.63
C GLY A 5 -32.63 26.09 -4.45
N GLU A 6 -32.44 24.99 -5.16
CA GLU A 6 -33.22 23.76 -5.00
C GLU A 6 -32.71 22.88 -3.87
N LEU A 7 -33.62 22.25 -3.13
CA LEU A 7 -33.28 21.29 -2.08
C LEU A 7 -32.94 19.93 -2.72
N ILE A 8 -31.65 19.57 -2.75
CA ILE A 8 -31.16 18.31 -3.36
C ILE A 8 -31.01 17.19 -2.35
N ALA A 9 -30.74 17.50 -1.08
CA ALA A 9 -30.56 16.49 -0.03
C ALA A 9 -30.84 17.07 1.36
N VAL A 10 -31.19 16.20 2.29
CA VAL A 10 -31.33 16.51 3.72
C VAL A 10 -30.32 15.67 4.47
N LEU A 11 -29.44 16.33 5.24
CA LEU A 11 -28.52 15.66 6.14
C LEU A 11 -29.14 15.60 7.52
N THR A 12 -29.38 14.41 8.05
CA THR A 12 -29.94 14.19 9.38
C THR A 12 -28.93 13.52 10.28
N ARG A 13 -28.94 13.88 11.55
CA ARG A 13 -28.20 13.21 12.62
C ARG A 13 -29.15 12.67 13.65
N GLU A 14 -29.09 11.38 13.85
CA GLU A 14 -29.76 10.75 14.98
C GLU A 14 -28.84 10.77 16.22
N SER A 15 -29.33 11.25 17.33
CA SER A 15 -28.63 11.19 18.62
C SER A 15 -29.56 10.56 19.63
N ALA A 16 -29.08 9.50 20.31
CA ALA A 16 -29.81 8.98 21.46
C ALA A 16 -29.79 10.04 22.57
N SER A 17 -30.94 10.59 22.89
CA SER A 17 -31.11 11.44 24.06
C SER A 17 -31.07 10.59 25.32
N SER A 18 -29.92 10.49 25.98
CA SER A 18 -29.87 9.97 27.35
C SER A 18 -30.43 11.05 28.26
N VAL A 19 -31.66 10.86 28.67
CA VAL A 19 -32.33 11.77 29.64
C VAL A 19 -31.46 11.90 30.88
N GLY A 20 -30.93 13.12 31.12
CA GLY A 20 -30.25 13.49 32.36
C GLY A 20 -28.71 13.46 32.36
N ARG A 21 -28.03 13.10 31.30
CA ARG A 21 -26.57 13.17 31.19
C ARG A 21 -26.13 14.33 30.29
N LEU A 22 -25.29 15.24 30.79
CA LEU A 22 -24.64 16.22 29.95
C LEU A 22 -23.63 15.56 29.00
N PRO A 23 -23.57 15.96 27.73
CA PRO A 23 -22.59 15.43 26.80
C PRO A 23 -21.16 15.63 27.31
N GLY A 24 -20.34 14.59 27.25
CA GLY A 24 -18.92 14.69 27.55
C GLY A 24 -18.18 15.55 26.51
N GLU A 25 -16.93 15.88 26.79
CA GLU A 25 -16.09 16.67 25.90
C GLU A 25 -15.96 16.03 24.52
N LEU A 26 -15.71 14.73 24.48
CA LEU A 26 -15.65 13.94 23.26
C LEU A 26 -16.94 14.07 22.43
N GLU A 27 -18.09 13.91 23.05
CA GLU A 27 -19.39 14.01 22.36
C GLU A 27 -19.63 15.40 21.79
N ARG A 28 -19.26 16.44 22.54
CA ARG A 28 -19.33 17.84 22.07
C ARG A 28 -18.43 18.09 20.87
N THR A 29 -17.21 17.58 20.92
CA THR A 29 -16.23 17.72 19.83
C THR A 29 -16.74 17.03 18.56
N TYR A 30 -17.24 15.80 18.65
CA TYR A 30 -17.81 15.12 17.47
C TYR A 30 -19.04 15.83 16.90
N VAL A 31 -19.90 16.40 17.76
CA VAL A 31 -21.05 17.21 17.30
C VAL A 31 -20.57 18.45 16.56
N THR A 32 -19.55 19.12 17.07
CA THR A 32 -18.97 20.31 16.42
C THR A 32 -18.38 19.97 15.07
N MET A 33 -17.60 18.89 14.99
CA MET A 33 -17.04 18.36 13.71
C MET A 33 -18.16 18.04 12.70
N PHE A 34 -19.19 17.32 13.15
CA PHE A 34 -20.33 17.00 12.30
C PHE A 34 -20.97 18.27 11.72
N HIS A 35 -21.18 19.30 12.52
CA HIS A 35 -21.77 20.56 12.05
C HIS A 35 -20.87 21.28 11.04
N ARG A 36 -19.54 21.25 11.24
CA ARG A 36 -18.58 21.83 10.28
C ARG A 36 -18.64 21.09 8.95
N PHE A 37 -18.59 19.76 8.93
CA PHE A 37 -18.73 18.97 7.70
C PHE A 37 -20.10 19.14 7.05
N ALA A 38 -21.19 19.17 7.82
CA ALA A 38 -22.52 19.41 7.30
C ALA A 38 -22.63 20.77 6.59
N ARG A 39 -21.95 21.79 7.12
CA ARG A 39 -21.87 23.11 6.50
C ARG A 39 -21.06 23.05 5.19
N MET A 40 -19.90 22.41 5.18
CA MET A 40 -19.08 22.23 3.98
C MET A 40 -19.87 21.52 2.87
N ILE A 41 -20.64 20.47 3.21
CA ILE A 41 -21.53 19.79 2.27
C ILE A 41 -22.59 20.76 1.73
N ALA A 42 -23.19 21.58 2.62
CA ALA A 42 -24.23 22.53 2.22
C ALA A 42 -23.69 23.66 1.32
N GLU A 43 -22.44 24.05 1.51
CA GLU A 43 -21.72 25.05 0.72
C GLU A 43 -21.09 24.48 -0.57
N GLY A 44 -21.13 23.15 -0.76
CA GLY A 44 -20.52 22.48 -1.92
C GLY A 44 -19.00 22.40 -1.88
N SER A 45 -18.38 22.66 -0.71
CA SER A 45 -16.92 22.56 -0.52
C SER A 45 -16.47 21.15 -0.09
N PHE A 46 -17.40 20.22 0.13
CA PHE A 46 -17.17 18.81 0.40
C PHE A 46 -18.17 17.96 -0.39
N PRO A 47 -17.76 16.82 -1.01
CA PRO A 47 -16.40 16.25 -1.04
C PRO A 47 -15.43 17.13 -1.86
N PHE A 48 -14.14 17.01 -1.54
CA PHE A 48 -13.10 17.78 -2.25
C PHE A 48 -12.98 17.30 -3.70
N PRO A 49 -13.02 18.22 -4.72
CA PRO A 49 -13.14 17.85 -6.14
C PRO A 49 -11.98 17.03 -6.73
N ARG A 50 -10.87 16.93 -6.03
CA ARG A 50 -9.65 16.23 -6.48
C ARG A 50 -9.07 15.29 -5.45
N ALA A 51 -9.80 15.00 -4.39
CA ALA A 51 -9.38 14.01 -3.44
C ALA A 51 -9.68 12.61 -4.03
N ASP A 52 -8.81 12.13 -4.90
CA ASP A 52 -8.61 10.69 -5.04
C ASP A 52 -8.09 10.19 -3.68
N PHE A 53 -9.01 10.10 -2.73
CA PHE A 53 -8.76 9.32 -1.53
C PHE A 53 -8.63 7.88 -2.02
N GLU A 54 -7.40 7.45 -2.24
CA GLU A 54 -7.11 6.05 -2.37
C GLU A 54 -7.84 5.33 -1.25
N SER A 55 -8.58 4.30 -1.57
CA SER A 55 -9.44 3.57 -0.62
C SER A 55 -8.68 3.13 0.63
N GLU A 56 -7.36 2.99 0.52
CA GLU A 56 -6.44 2.65 1.61
C GLU A 56 -6.26 3.79 2.63
N LEU A 57 -6.46 5.04 2.22
CA LEU A 57 -6.34 6.23 3.08
C LEU A 57 -7.67 6.64 3.73
N ALA A 58 -8.78 5.96 3.43
CA ALA A 58 -10.07 6.23 4.04
C ALA A 58 -9.97 6.17 5.58
N PRO A 59 -10.57 7.13 6.32
CA PRO A 59 -10.54 7.17 7.78
C PRO A 59 -11.03 5.86 8.41
N ARG A 60 -10.34 5.38 9.43
CA ARG A 60 -10.69 4.18 10.18
C ARG A 60 -10.99 4.51 11.64
N VAL A 61 -11.80 3.69 12.28
CA VAL A 61 -12.17 3.88 13.70
C VAL A 61 -10.96 3.92 14.64
N GLY A 62 -9.87 3.26 14.27
CA GLY A 62 -8.63 3.21 15.05
C GLY A 62 -7.70 4.41 14.84
N ASP A 63 -7.98 5.30 13.90
CA ASP A 63 -7.12 6.45 13.61
C ASP A 63 -7.13 7.45 14.78
N GLY A 64 -5.97 8.01 15.07
CA GLY A 64 -5.84 9.15 15.97
C GLY A 64 -6.44 10.39 15.32
N VAL A 65 -7.25 11.13 16.07
CA VAL A 65 -7.87 12.37 15.60
C VAL A 65 -7.29 13.54 16.39
N VAL A 66 -6.82 14.56 15.68
CA VAL A 66 -6.39 15.85 16.26
C VAL A 66 -7.17 16.95 15.53
N LEU A 67 -7.76 17.88 16.28
CA LEU A 67 -8.41 19.07 15.73
C LEU A 67 -7.48 20.25 15.87
N LEU A 68 -7.40 21.03 14.80
CA LEU A 68 -6.67 22.29 14.76
C LEU A 68 -7.67 23.47 14.62
N ASP A 69 -7.36 24.55 15.30
CA ASP A 69 -8.07 25.82 15.17
C ASP A 69 -7.62 26.62 13.94
N ALA A 70 -8.19 27.81 13.72
CA ALA A 70 -7.83 28.72 12.63
C ALA A 70 -6.36 29.18 12.66
N LEU A 71 -5.70 29.15 13.83
CA LEU A 71 -4.30 29.48 14.03
C LEU A 71 -3.38 28.24 13.95
N ARG A 72 -3.93 27.10 13.51
CA ARG A 72 -3.24 25.79 13.39
C ARG A 72 -2.76 25.25 14.74
N ARG A 73 -3.38 25.66 15.85
CA ARG A 73 -3.12 25.13 17.19
C ARG A 73 -4.01 23.95 17.49
N ILE A 74 -3.50 22.98 18.21
CA ILE A 74 -4.23 21.79 18.64
C ILE A 74 -5.33 22.23 19.62
N GLU A 75 -6.58 22.14 19.20
CA GLU A 75 -7.78 22.42 20.00
C GLU A 75 -8.22 21.17 20.78
N TYR A 76 -8.03 19.99 20.18
CA TYR A 76 -8.46 18.73 20.75
C TYR A 76 -7.64 17.56 20.16
N HIS A 77 -7.46 16.52 20.94
CA HIS A 77 -6.95 15.23 20.46
C HIS A 77 -7.73 14.06 21.07
N SER A 78 -8.03 13.05 20.26
CA SER A 78 -8.63 11.82 20.73
C SER A 78 -7.62 10.95 21.52
N PRO A 79 -8.06 9.99 22.35
CA PRO A 79 -7.15 9.06 23.04
C PRO A 79 -6.20 8.32 22.07
N ASN A 80 -6.70 7.93 20.89
CA ASN A 80 -5.87 7.34 19.83
C ASN A 80 -4.90 8.39 19.26
N GLY A 81 -5.31 9.65 19.16
CA GLY A 81 -4.44 10.78 18.75
C GLY A 81 -3.27 10.97 19.70
N VAL A 82 -3.52 10.97 21.01
CA VAL A 82 -2.46 11.01 22.03
C VAL A 82 -1.49 9.86 21.86
N SER A 83 -2.03 8.63 21.73
CA SER A 83 -1.21 7.43 21.56
C SER A 83 -0.36 7.49 20.28
N ALA A 84 -0.91 7.97 19.18
CA ALA A 84 -0.21 8.13 17.92
C ALA A 84 0.88 9.21 18.01
N LEU A 85 0.58 10.36 18.63
CA LEU A 85 1.55 11.43 18.87
C LEU A 85 2.73 10.95 19.75
N HIS A 86 2.46 10.18 20.82
CA HIS A 86 3.51 9.59 21.65
C HIS A 86 4.43 8.65 20.87
N ARG A 87 3.89 7.82 19.97
CA ARG A 87 4.69 6.90 19.15
C ARG A 87 5.66 7.61 18.21
N ILE A 88 5.27 8.80 17.73
CA ILE A 88 6.13 9.62 16.85
C ILE A 88 7.02 10.60 17.64
N GLY A 89 7.04 10.49 18.97
CA GLY A 89 7.98 11.22 19.84
C GLY A 89 7.44 12.50 20.48
N VAL A 90 6.14 12.77 20.38
CA VAL A 90 5.51 13.91 21.07
C VAL A 90 5.07 13.48 22.45
N HIS A 91 5.81 13.87 23.48
CA HIS A 91 5.56 13.50 24.88
C HIS A 91 5.09 14.67 25.75
N SER A 92 5.01 15.87 25.21
CA SER A 92 4.57 17.08 25.91
C SER A 92 3.07 17.32 25.74
N ALA A 93 2.48 18.12 26.63
CA ALA A 93 1.11 18.61 26.42
C ALA A 93 1.03 19.34 25.08
N ALA A 94 0.16 18.84 24.21
CA ALA A 94 0.08 19.29 22.83
C ALA A 94 -1.01 20.37 22.61
N GLU A 95 -2.01 20.45 23.50
CA GLU A 95 -3.11 21.42 23.39
C GLU A 95 -2.62 22.86 23.44
N GLY A 96 -3.20 23.70 22.60
CA GLY A 96 -2.84 25.10 22.43
C GLY A 96 -1.54 25.37 21.66
N ARG A 97 -0.83 24.31 21.25
CA ARG A 97 0.43 24.39 20.50
C ARG A 97 0.23 23.98 19.06
N THR A 98 1.09 24.45 18.16
CA THR A 98 1.13 23.98 16.77
C THR A 98 1.88 22.64 16.67
N LEU A 99 1.73 21.92 15.54
CA LEU A 99 2.50 20.70 15.30
C LEU A 99 4.01 20.97 15.28
N ALA A 100 4.43 22.13 14.75
CA ALA A 100 5.85 22.53 14.77
C ALA A 100 6.39 22.73 16.19
N GLU A 101 5.61 23.35 17.08
CA GLU A 101 5.99 23.58 18.48
C GLU A 101 6.10 22.27 19.29
N VAL A 102 5.49 21.19 18.84
CA VAL A 102 5.62 19.85 19.43
C VAL A 102 6.64 18.97 18.72
N GLY A 103 7.40 19.53 17.75
CA GLY A 103 8.50 18.83 17.07
C GLY A 103 8.10 18.00 15.84
N LEU A 104 6.91 18.26 15.29
CA LEU A 104 6.46 17.69 14.04
C LEU A 104 6.58 18.69 12.90
N ASP A 105 6.80 18.19 11.68
CA ASP A 105 6.71 19.03 10.50
C ASP A 105 5.25 19.50 10.30
N ASP A 106 5.06 20.81 10.08
CA ASP A 106 3.75 21.41 9.86
C ASP A 106 3.54 21.88 8.40
N GLU A 107 4.43 21.54 7.46
CA GLU A 107 4.33 21.92 6.06
C GLU A 107 2.99 21.44 5.48
N MET A 108 2.65 20.19 5.72
CA MET A 108 1.37 19.58 5.33
C MET A 108 0.16 20.39 5.84
N VAL A 109 0.22 20.90 7.08
CA VAL A 109 -0.86 21.69 7.65
C VAL A 109 -0.94 23.05 6.99
N ARG A 110 0.20 23.69 6.75
CA ARG A 110 0.26 24.98 6.02
C ARG A 110 -0.33 24.86 4.62
N ASP A 111 0.01 23.80 3.91
CA ASP A 111 -0.49 23.52 2.56
C ASP A 111 -1.99 23.27 2.57
N ALA A 112 -2.49 22.44 3.49
CA ALA A 112 -3.92 22.17 3.60
C ALA A 112 -4.73 23.45 3.86
N TYR A 113 -4.21 24.36 4.72
CA TYR A 113 -4.87 25.66 4.96
C TYR A 113 -4.75 26.61 3.79
N ALA A 114 -3.61 26.66 3.12
CA ALA A 114 -3.38 27.56 1.98
C ALA A 114 -4.19 27.20 0.74
N PHE A 115 -4.29 25.89 0.44
CA PHE A 115 -4.94 25.41 -0.76
C PHE A 115 -6.40 24.96 -0.55
N GLY A 116 -6.83 24.81 0.70
CA GLY A 116 -8.18 24.35 1.03
C GLY A 116 -8.47 22.92 0.59
N VAL A 117 -7.45 22.08 0.48
CA VAL A 117 -7.55 20.67 0.07
C VAL A 117 -6.87 19.75 1.07
N PRO A 118 -7.30 18.48 1.18
CA PRO A 118 -6.61 17.52 2.02
C PRO A 118 -5.18 17.26 1.54
N VAL A 119 -4.26 17.16 2.51
CA VAL A 119 -2.86 16.81 2.27
C VAL A 119 -2.50 15.63 3.15
N THR A 120 -1.80 14.65 2.58
CA THR A 120 -1.38 13.44 3.28
C THR A 120 0.11 13.24 3.14
N HIS A 121 0.78 12.98 4.26
CA HIS A 121 2.20 12.66 4.31
C HIS A 121 2.42 11.36 5.08
N GLU A 122 3.40 10.60 4.64
CA GLU A 122 3.94 9.46 5.38
C GLU A 122 5.19 9.92 6.13
N VAL A 123 5.25 9.61 7.42
CA VAL A 123 6.36 9.99 8.30
C VAL A 123 6.97 8.73 8.88
N GLU A 124 8.23 8.50 8.55
CA GLU A 124 9.03 7.42 9.13
C GLU A 124 9.98 7.98 10.21
N ARG A 125 10.03 7.30 11.34
CA ARG A 125 10.93 7.64 12.45
C ARG A 125 12.06 6.63 12.56
N PRO A 126 13.25 7.06 13.05
CA PRO A 126 14.38 6.16 13.26
C PRO A 126 14.09 4.97 14.19
N SER A 127 13.03 5.07 15.00
CA SER A 127 12.52 3.99 15.85
C SER A 127 11.83 2.86 15.04
N GLY A 128 11.70 2.97 13.73
CA GLY A 128 10.97 2.04 12.86
C GLY A 128 9.44 2.20 12.94
N VAL A 129 8.98 3.31 13.51
CA VAL A 129 7.56 3.69 13.50
C VAL A 129 7.26 4.45 12.23
N THR A 130 6.27 4.00 11.47
CA THR A 130 5.77 4.66 10.27
C THR A 130 4.32 5.04 10.47
N VAL A 131 4.00 6.31 10.29
CA VAL A 131 2.64 6.82 10.39
C VAL A 131 2.23 7.56 9.11
N VAL A 132 0.97 7.43 8.75
CA VAL A 132 0.33 8.29 7.76
C VAL A 132 -0.41 9.38 8.51
N ILE A 133 -0.15 10.63 8.15
CA ILE A 133 -0.80 11.81 8.70
C ILE A 133 -1.56 12.47 7.56
N SER A 134 -2.88 12.64 7.71
CA SER A 134 -3.75 13.31 6.75
C SER A 134 -4.35 14.54 7.38
N CYS A 135 -4.12 15.72 6.80
CA CYS A 135 -4.70 16.99 7.24
C CYS A 135 -5.87 17.36 6.30
N ILE A 136 -7.07 17.38 6.85
CA ILE A 136 -8.31 17.69 6.14
C ILE A 136 -8.77 19.07 6.60
N PRO A 137 -8.70 20.12 5.76
CA PRO A 137 -9.10 21.46 6.15
C PRO A 137 -10.61 21.54 6.36
N LEU A 138 -11.02 22.27 7.38
CA LEU A 138 -12.41 22.60 7.64
C LEU A 138 -12.69 23.98 7.07
N LEU A 139 -13.46 24.03 5.98
CA LEU A 139 -13.71 25.24 5.21
C LEU A 139 -15.01 25.93 5.66
N GLU A 140 -14.99 27.23 5.69
CA GLU A 140 -16.17 28.10 5.79
C GLU A 140 -16.04 29.20 4.74
N ARG A 141 -16.96 29.25 3.78
CA ARG A 141 -16.93 30.19 2.65
C ARG A 141 -15.64 30.16 1.83
N GLY A 142 -15.03 28.97 1.73
CA GLY A 142 -13.79 28.74 0.99
C GLY A 142 -12.50 29.02 1.76
N GLU A 143 -12.57 29.52 3.00
CA GLU A 143 -11.41 29.74 3.86
C GLU A 143 -11.27 28.65 4.92
N ALA A 144 -10.04 28.23 5.21
CA ALA A 144 -9.77 27.24 6.25
C ALA A 144 -9.92 27.87 7.65
N THR A 145 -10.92 27.43 8.41
CA THR A 145 -11.18 27.86 9.78
C THR A 145 -10.73 26.86 10.84
N GLY A 146 -10.12 25.76 10.40
CA GLY A 146 -9.59 24.69 11.21
C GLY A 146 -9.19 23.51 10.35
N ALA A 147 -8.75 22.42 10.97
CA ALA A 147 -8.51 21.17 10.26
C ALA A 147 -8.75 19.96 11.17
N VAL A 148 -9.06 18.83 10.53
CA VAL A 148 -9.00 17.50 11.15
C VAL A 148 -7.71 16.84 10.69
N VAL A 149 -6.83 16.50 11.63
CA VAL A 149 -5.63 15.72 11.37
C VAL A 149 -5.89 14.29 11.81
N LEU A 150 -5.78 13.35 10.88
CA LEU A 150 -5.86 11.92 11.12
C LEU A 150 -4.46 11.34 11.16
N ILE A 151 -4.17 10.53 12.17
CA ILE A 151 -2.86 9.89 12.33
C ILE A 151 -3.09 8.38 12.41
N ARG A 152 -2.52 7.65 11.46
CA ARG A 152 -2.58 6.18 11.38
C ARG A 152 -1.20 5.59 11.51
N ASP A 153 -1.02 4.67 12.44
CA ASP A 153 0.17 3.84 12.51
C ASP A 153 0.07 2.72 11.48
N ILE A 154 1.01 2.70 10.55
CA ILE A 154 1.13 1.67 9.49
C ILE A 154 2.40 0.84 9.64
N SER A 155 3.10 0.93 10.78
CA SER A 155 4.37 0.26 11.00
C SER A 155 4.29 -1.26 10.79
N GLU A 156 3.22 -1.88 11.29
CA GLU A 156 3.01 -3.32 11.11
C GLU A 156 2.71 -3.68 9.66
N LEU A 157 1.94 -2.86 8.95
CA LEU A 157 1.65 -3.04 7.53
C LEU A 157 2.96 -2.96 6.72
N ARG A 158 3.73 -1.90 6.90
CA ARG A 158 5.04 -1.71 6.23
C ARG A 158 6.00 -2.85 6.51
N ARG A 159 6.05 -3.33 7.77
CA ARG A 159 6.89 -4.48 8.12
C ARG A 159 6.47 -5.74 7.38
N ARG A 160 5.17 -5.98 7.25
CA ARG A 160 4.66 -7.13 6.48
C ARG A 160 4.98 -7.02 5.00
N ASP A 161 4.83 -5.84 4.41
CA ASP A 161 5.16 -5.59 3.01
C ASP A 161 6.65 -5.85 2.73
N LEU A 162 7.53 -5.33 3.60
CA LEU A 162 8.98 -5.58 3.50
C LEU A 162 9.33 -7.07 3.64
N LEU A 163 8.64 -7.79 4.53
CA LEU A 163 8.84 -9.25 4.67
C LEU A 163 8.37 -10.01 3.43
N LEU A 164 7.26 -9.61 2.81
CA LEU A 164 6.79 -10.20 1.56
C LEU A 164 7.79 -9.95 0.43
N LEU A 165 8.24 -8.72 0.24
CA LEU A 165 9.26 -8.38 -0.76
C LEU A 165 10.56 -9.16 -0.55
N SER A 166 11.01 -9.33 0.70
CA SER A 166 12.19 -10.12 1.04
C SER A 166 12.01 -11.61 0.73
N LYS A 167 10.82 -12.17 0.99
CA LYS A 167 10.50 -13.56 0.65
C LYS A 167 10.49 -13.76 -0.86
N ASP A 168 9.89 -12.85 -1.61
CA ASP A 168 9.85 -12.93 -3.07
C ASP A 168 11.25 -12.85 -3.68
N ALA A 169 12.12 -11.99 -3.15
CA ALA A 169 13.52 -11.93 -3.55
C ALA A 169 14.25 -13.26 -3.27
N THR A 170 14.00 -13.86 -2.10
CA THR A 170 14.59 -15.15 -1.72
C THR A 170 14.08 -16.28 -2.63
N ILE A 171 12.79 -16.31 -2.95
CA ILE A 171 12.21 -17.31 -3.86
C ILE A 171 12.84 -17.19 -5.25
N ARG A 172 12.98 -15.98 -5.78
CA ARG A 172 13.66 -15.75 -7.07
C ARG A 172 15.10 -16.25 -7.06
N GLU A 173 15.87 -15.97 -6.01
CA GLU A 173 17.23 -16.44 -5.86
C GLU A 173 17.29 -17.99 -5.83
N ILE A 174 16.36 -18.65 -5.15
CA ILE A 174 16.27 -20.12 -5.12
C ILE A 174 16.01 -20.65 -6.53
N HIS A 175 15.06 -20.07 -7.27
CA HIS A 175 14.76 -20.47 -8.65
C HIS A 175 15.98 -20.33 -9.56
N HIS A 176 16.70 -19.21 -9.48
CA HIS A 176 17.94 -19.02 -10.25
C HIS A 176 19.01 -20.06 -9.90
N ARG A 177 19.18 -20.40 -8.61
CA ARG A 177 20.13 -21.44 -8.20
C ARG A 177 19.72 -22.82 -8.66
N VAL A 178 18.44 -23.17 -8.59
CA VAL A 178 17.93 -24.45 -9.10
C VAL A 178 18.19 -24.57 -10.60
N LYS A 179 17.87 -23.52 -11.39
CA LYS A 179 18.18 -23.48 -12.82
C LYS A 179 19.65 -23.69 -13.12
N ASN A 180 20.55 -22.97 -12.43
CA ASN A 180 21.99 -23.10 -12.63
C ASN A 180 22.49 -24.51 -12.29
N ASN A 181 21.97 -25.13 -11.23
CA ASN A 181 22.31 -26.49 -10.86
C ASN A 181 21.82 -27.49 -11.91
N LEU A 182 20.59 -27.34 -12.42
CA LEU A 182 20.05 -28.20 -13.48
C LEU A 182 20.85 -28.08 -14.77
N GLN A 183 21.26 -26.87 -15.16
CA GLN A 183 22.15 -26.65 -16.32
C GLN A 183 23.50 -27.34 -16.13
N THR A 184 24.09 -27.28 -14.92
CA THR A 184 25.35 -27.96 -14.60
C THR A 184 25.17 -29.49 -14.72
N VAL A 185 24.08 -30.04 -14.18
CA VAL A 185 23.77 -31.47 -14.28
C VAL A 185 23.60 -31.89 -15.76
N ALA A 186 22.86 -31.10 -16.54
CA ALA A 186 22.69 -31.36 -17.97
C ALA A 186 24.04 -31.37 -18.72
N ALA A 187 24.94 -30.41 -18.40
CA ALA A 187 26.28 -30.36 -18.98
C ALA A 187 27.11 -31.60 -18.64
N LEU A 188 27.08 -32.03 -17.37
CA LEU A 188 27.76 -33.24 -16.93
C LEU A 188 27.22 -34.49 -17.60
N LEU A 189 25.90 -34.62 -17.73
CA LEU A 189 25.30 -35.75 -18.44
C LEU A 189 25.72 -35.80 -19.92
N ARG A 190 25.75 -34.62 -20.61
CA ARG A 190 26.26 -34.53 -21.99
C ARG A 190 27.70 -34.96 -22.12
N LEU A 191 28.57 -34.60 -21.16
CA LEU A 191 29.98 -35.04 -21.14
C LEU A 191 30.10 -36.55 -20.94
N GLN A 192 29.24 -37.13 -20.11
CA GLN A 192 29.22 -38.62 -19.96
C GLN A 192 28.70 -39.32 -21.22
N ALA A 193 27.64 -38.78 -21.84
CA ALA A 193 27.10 -39.33 -23.09
C ALA A 193 28.16 -39.44 -24.20
N ARG A 194 29.09 -38.47 -24.28
CA ARG A 194 30.22 -38.52 -25.25
C ARG A 194 31.23 -39.63 -24.99
N ARG A 195 31.29 -40.20 -23.80
CA ARG A 195 32.25 -41.24 -23.37
C ARG A 195 31.69 -42.63 -23.47
N ILE A 196 30.37 -42.75 -23.69
CA ILE A 196 29.68 -44.03 -23.77
C ILE A 196 29.69 -44.51 -25.22
N GLU A 197 30.30 -45.68 -25.47
CA GLU A 197 30.35 -46.26 -26.80
C GLU A 197 29.03 -46.95 -27.22
N PRO A 198 28.31 -47.72 -26.34
CA PRO A 198 27.06 -48.33 -26.73
C PRO A 198 26.00 -47.29 -27.08
N PRO A 199 25.36 -47.39 -28.29
CA PRO A 199 24.38 -46.39 -28.75
C PRO A 199 23.14 -46.32 -27.86
N GLU A 200 22.72 -47.41 -27.24
CA GLU A 200 21.61 -47.48 -26.30
C GLU A 200 21.85 -46.64 -25.03
N GLY A 201 23.08 -46.74 -24.50
CA GLY A 201 23.48 -45.97 -23.32
C GLY A 201 23.55 -44.47 -23.59
N ARG A 202 24.02 -44.08 -24.80
CA ARG A 202 24.04 -42.68 -25.22
C ARG A 202 22.63 -42.11 -25.35
N ALA A 203 21.71 -42.85 -26.00
CA ALA A 203 20.31 -42.44 -26.16
C ALA A 203 19.59 -42.26 -24.82
N ALA A 204 19.85 -43.13 -23.84
CA ALA A 204 19.29 -42.99 -22.49
C ALA A 204 19.77 -41.70 -21.76
N LEU A 205 21.07 -41.32 -21.90
CA LEU A 205 21.59 -40.10 -21.35
C LEU A 205 21.08 -38.84 -22.07
N ASP A 206 20.94 -38.86 -23.36
CA ASP A 206 20.37 -37.76 -24.14
C ASP A 206 18.91 -37.52 -23.74
N GLU A 207 18.15 -38.58 -23.49
CA GLU A 207 16.78 -38.46 -22.93
C GLU A 207 16.79 -37.85 -21.50
N ALA A 208 17.72 -38.27 -20.66
CA ALA A 208 17.86 -37.68 -19.33
C ALA A 208 18.20 -36.17 -19.37
N VAL A 209 19.08 -35.76 -20.31
CA VAL A 209 19.40 -34.35 -20.57
C VAL A 209 18.18 -33.57 -20.98
N ARG A 210 17.36 -34.08 -21.91
CA ARG A 210 16.11 -33.43 -22.32
C ARG A 210 15.16 -33.24 -21.15
N ARG A 211 14.95 -34.24 -20.31
CA ARG A 211 14.09 -34.13 -19.12
C ARG A 211 14.61 -33.10 -18.12
N VAL A 212 15.92 -33.07 -17.85
CA VAL A 212 16.51 -32.05 -16.96
C VAL A 212 16.35 -30.65 -17.54
N ALA A 213 16.52 -30.47 -18.86
CA ALA A 213 16.34 -29.18 -19.51
C ALA A 213 14.87 -28.70 -19.43
N THR A 214 13.90 -29.61 -19.65
CA THR A 214 12.47 -29.28 -19.49
C THR A 214 12.12 -28.84 -18.06
N ILE A 215 12.65 -29.53 -17.05
CA ILE A 215 12.45 -29.14 -15.65
C ILE A 215 13.02 -27.73 -15.38
N ALA A 216 14.20 -27.42 -15.93
CA ALA A 216 14.83 -26.12 -15.77
C ALA A 216 13.98 -24.98 -16.33
N ILE A 217 13.28 -25.19 -17.45
CA ILE A 217 12.38 -24.19 -18.06
C ILE A 217 11.13 -24.00 -17.22
N VAL A 218 10.48 -25.09 -16.81
CA VAL A 218 9.28 -24.99 -15.94
C VAL A 218 9.60 -24.25 -14.63
N HIS A 219 10.81 -24.37 -14.13
CA HIS A 219 11.26 -23.64 -12.92
C HIS A 219 11.58 -22.15 -13.18
N ASP A 220 11.78 -21.75 -14.43
CA ASP A 220 12.11 -20.34 -14.77
C ASP A 220 10.85 -19.48 -14.98
N THR A 221 9.75 -20.09 -15.38
CA THR A 221 8.50 -19.42 -15.76
C THR A 221 7.81 -18.66 -14.61
N PRO A 222 7.75 -19.15 -13.34
CA PRO A 222 7.08 -18.43 -12.24
C PRO A 222 7.86 -17.26 -11.65
N SER A 223 9.14 -17.09 -12.00
CA SER A 223 9.99 -16.09 -11.35
C SER A 223 9.96 -14.72 -12.00
N GLN A 224 9.26 -14.53 -13.09
CA GLN A 224 9.23 -13.24 -13.81
C GLN A 224 8.00 -12.39 -13.51
N THR A 225 6.94 -12.92 -12.88
CA THR A 225 5.69 -12.16 -12.71
C THR A 225 5.00 -12.46 -11.39
N VAL A 226 5.05 -11.54 -10.45
CA VAL A 226 4.17 -11.53 -9.26
C VAL A 226 2.82 -10.86 -9.58
N ASP A 227 2.72 -10.15 -10.71
CA ASP A 227 1.54 -9.34 -11.06
C ASP A 227 0.93 -9.63 -12.45
N ASP A 228 1.56 -10.52 -13.24
CA ASP A 228 0.99 -10.89 -14.54
C ASP A 228 0.49 -12.34 -14.51
N THR A 229 -0.75 -12.50 -14.90
CA THR A 229 -1.28 -13.77 -15.42
C THR A 229 -0.25 -14.31 -16.43
N VAL A 230 0.41 -15.42 -16.08
CA VAL A 230 1.35 -16.11 -16.97
C VAL A 230 0.60 -16.31 -18.29
N ASP A 231 1.09 -15.63 -19.34
CA ASP A 231 0.49 -15.79 -20.65
C ASP A 231 0.82 -17.20 -21.12
N PHE A 232 -0.17 -18.08 -21.07
CA PHE A 232 -0.03 -19.48 -21.43
C PHE A 232 0.54 -19.63 -22.86
N ASP A 233 0.28 -18.64 -23.70
CA ASP A 233 0.76 -18.60 -25.08
C ASP A 233 2.29 -18.41 -25.13
N GLU A 234 2.87 -17.60 -24.22
CA GLU A 234 4.33 -17.41 -24.16
C GLU A 234 5.06 -18.68 -23.69
N VAL A 235 4.48 -19.40 -22.72
CA VAL A 235 5.01 -20.69 -22.25
C VAL A 235 4.86 -21.76 -23.34
N ALA A 236 3.73 -21.77 -24.04
CA ALA A 236 3.49 -22.67 -25.13
C ALA A 236 4.46 -22.44 -26.32
N ASP A 237 4.72 -21.18 -26.67
CA ASP A 237 5.65 -20.83 -27.74
C ASP A 237 7.11 -21.18 -27.37
N GLN A 238 7.53 -21.02 -26.13
CA GLN A 238 8.85 -21.47 -25.68
C GLN A 238 8.99 -22.99 -25.71
N LEU A 239 7.95 -23.73 -25.34
CA LEU A 239 7.94 -25.19 -25.43
C LEU A 239 7.93 -25.66 -26.88
N LEU A 240 7.13 -25.02 -27.75
CA LEU A 240 7.04 -25.33 -29.17
C LEU A 240 8.36 -25.05 -29.91
N SER A 241 9.03 -23.93 -29.60
CA SER A 241 10.33 -23.60 -30.22
C SER A 241 11.40 -24.61 -29.82
N MET A 242 11.38 -25.11 -28.57
CA MET A 242 12.29 -26.16 -28.13
C MET A 242 12.01 -27.53 -28.80
N VAL A 243 10.75 -27.88 -28.94
CA VAL A 243 10.35 -29.11 -29.66
C VAL A 243 10.75 -29.02 -31.13
N ALA A 244 10.62 -27.86 -31.76
CA ALA A 244 11.04 -27.62 -33.13
C ALA A 244 12.57 -27.69 -33.30
N GLU A 245 13.38 -27.18 -32.37
CA GLU A 245 14.84 -27.33 -32.39
C GLU A 245 15.27 -28.78 -32.27
N VAL A 246 14.59 -29.58 -31.46
CA VAL A 246 14.86 -31.00 -31.30
C VAL A 246 14.44 -31.79 -32.55
N ALA A 247 13.32 -31.45 -33.18
CA ALA A 247 12.83 -32.11 -34.41
C ALA A 247 13.70 -31.79 -35.64
N THR A 248 14.36 -30.62 -35.66
CA THR A 248 15.27 -30.26 -36.78
C THR A 248 16.69 -30.83 -36.60
N ALA A 249 17.02 -31.39 -35.44
CA ALA A 249 18.34 -31.97 -35.15
C ALA A 249 18.45 -33.46 -35.54
N GLU A 250 17.41 -34.12 -36.05
CA GLU A 250 17.53 -35.44 -36.63
C GLU A 250 18.05 -35.35 -38.10
N PRO A 251 19.28 -35.79 -38.38
CA PRO A 251 19.70 -35.94 -39.77
C PRO A 251 18.91 -37.09 -40.41
N LEU A 252 18.21 -36.78 -41.48
CA LEU A 252 17.69 -37.77 -42.42
C LEU A 252 18.83 -38.77 -42.78
N VAL A 253 18.85 -39.91 -42.13
CA VAL A 253 19.67 -41.04 -42.57
C VAL A 253 19.01 -41.60 -43.84
N ARG A 254 19.71 -41.44 -44.97
CA ARG A 254 19.45 -42.18 -46.17
C ARG A 254 20.10 -43.54 -46.12
#